data_3b10c2131ec043c8fefc164708b3e33d
#
_entry.id   3b10c2131ec043c8fefc164708b3e33d
#
_cell.length_a   1.000
_cell.length_b   1.000
_cell.length_c   1.000
_cell.angle_alpha   90.00
_cell.angle_beta   90.00
_cell.angle_gamma   90.00
#
_symmetry.space_group_name_H-M   'P 1'
#
loop_
_entity.id
_entity.type
_entity.pdbx_description
1 polymer ?
#
loop_
_entity_poly.entity_id
_entity_poly.type
_entity_poly.pdbx_seq_one_letter_code
_entity_poly.pdbx_strand_id
1 'polypeptide(L)'
;NRLMEALKNNGIKAKMLVRNKQTDQVTVVSLKKSWRRIWQFTWERIVIWAANGFKRHNLFAVDIANTGTDITSLPEFRQADVIHLHWINQGMLSLKDIQRILASGKPVVWTLHDMWPFTGICHYSGECEKYTTECHDCPLLLKPHHHDLSEKTFHKKQKLYATAPITFIACSRWLEAMARKSALLQGHNITNIPNAINTNLFKPRAKKFAREKLHLPVDKKLLLFGSMKITDKRKGIDYLIEACKLL
;
A
#
# COMPACT_ATOMS: atom_id res chain seq x y z
N ASN A 1 1.37 13.30 -0.40
CA ASN A 1 1.74 14.73 -0.43
C ASN A 1 3.24 14.97 -0.16
N ARG A 2 3.85 14.43 0.95
CA ARG A 2 5.25 14.73 1.34
C ARG A 2 6.28 14.44 0.23
N LEU A 3 6.18 13.29 -0.45
CA LEU A 3 7.05 12.98 -1.58
C LEU A 3 6.87 13.99 -2.73
N MET A 4 5.63 14.35 -3.04
CA MET A 4 5.32 15.33 -4.08
C MET A 4 5.90 16.72 -3.75
N GLU A 5 5.83 17.14 -2.48
CA GLU A 5 6.48 18.39 -2.01
C GLU A 5 8.00 18.32 -2.14
N ALA A 6 8.61 17.19 -1.75
CA ALA A 6 10.04 16.98 -1.89
C ALA A 6 10.49 17.00 -3.36
N LEU A 7 9.77 16.35 -4.26
CA LEU A 7 10.04 16.39 -5.69
C LEU A 7 9.94 17.81 -6.25
N LYS A 8 8.89 18.54 -5.89
CA LYS A 8 8.69 19.92 -6.31
C LYS A 8 9.82 20.84 -5.82
N ASN A 9 10.25 20.69 -4.56
CA ASN A 9 11.36 21.48 -3.98
C ASN A 9 12.70 21.19 -4.68
N ASN A 10 12.82 20.06 -5.38
CA ASN A 10 13.98 19.70 -6.19
C ASN A 10 13.75 19.92 -7.70
N GLY A 11 12.82 20.79 -8.08
CA GLY A 11 12.58 21.19 -9.47
C GLY A 11 11.82 20.17 -10.32
N ILE A 12 11.30 19.09 -9.74
CA ILE A 12 10.56 18.06 -10.47
C ILE A 12 9.07 18.39 -10.46
N LYS A 13 8.49 18.48 -11.66
CA LYS A 13 7.04 18.69 -11.81
C LYS A 13 6.30 17.40 -11.48
N ALA A 14 5.59 17.39 -10.35
CA ALA A 14 4.81 16.23 -9.89
C ALA A 14 3.33 16.57 -9.70
N LYS A 15 2.46 15.66 -10.11
CA LYS A 15 1.01 15.68 -9.85
C LYS A 15 0.61 14.37 -9.17
N MET A 16 -0.34 14.41 -8.26
CA MET A 16 -0.88 13.24 -7.58
C MET A 16 -2.31 12.98 -8.06
N LEU A 17 -2.54 11.82 -8.66
CA LEU A 17 -3.87 11.34 -8.99
C LEU A 17 -4.40 10.48 -7.83
N VAL A 18 -5.54 10.84 -7.28
CA VAL A 18 -6.16 10.15 -6.14
C VAL A 18 -7.60 9.74 -6.46
N ARG A 19 -8.07 8.71 -5.78
CA ARG A 19 -9.48 8.31 -5.89
C ARG A 19 -10.42 9.35 -5.30
N ASN A 20 -10.08 9.88 -4.11
CA ASN A 20 -10.84 10.91 -3.40
C ASN A 20 -9.88 12.01 -2.94
N LYS A 21 -10.10 13.23 -3.39
CA LYS A 21 -9.31 14.38 -2.98
C LYS A 21 -9.81 14.92 -1.63
N GLN A 22 -8.87 15.10 -0.69
CA GLN A 22 -9.12 15.63 0.66
C GLN A 22 -8.28 16.89 0.94
N THR A 23 -7.85 17.60 -0.10
CA THR A 23 -7.01 18.79 0.00
C THR A 23 -7.34 19.74 -1.13
N ASP A 24 -7.13 21.05 -0.94
CA ASP A 24 -7.34 22.08 -1.96
C ASP A 24 -6.14 22.26 -2.89
N GLN A 25 -5.05 21.53 -2.68
CA GLN A 25 -3.85 21.62 -3.53
C GLN A 25 -4.18 21.33 -4.99
N VAL A 26 -3.79 22.24 -5.90
CA VAL A 26 -4.03 22.13 -7.35
C VAL A 26 -3.28 20.94 -7.96
N THR A 27 -2.12 20.58 -7.38
CA THR A 27 -1.30 19.45 -7.84
C THR A 27 -1.90 18.08 -7.48
N VAL A 28 -2.94 18.04 -6.66
CA VAL A 28 -3.70 16.82 -6.37
C VAL A 28 -4.98 16.81 -7.19
N VAL A 29 -5.09 15.84 -8.07
CA VAL A 29 -6.23 15.64 -8.99
C VAL A 29 -7.02 14.41 -8.52
N SER A 30 -8.34 14.50 -8.51
CA SER A 30 -9.18 13.35 -8.20
C SER A 30 -9.80 12.74 -9.45
N LEU A 31 -9.98 11.45 -9.45
CA LEU A 31 -10.86 10.78 -10.40
C LEU A 31 -12.29 11.36 -10.27
N LYS A 32 -12.97 11.58 -11.39
CA LYS A 32 -14.37 12.07 -11.38
C LYS A 32 -15.24 11.17 -10.50
N LYS A 33 -16.03 11.77 -9.61
CA LYS A 33 -17.02 11.04 -8.83
C LYS A 33 -18.04 10.40 -9.76
N SER A 34 -18.28 9.10 -9.62
CA SER A 34 -19.22 8.34 -10.45
C SER A 34 -19.79 7.18 -9.62
N TRP A 35 -21.06 6.83 -9.84
CA TRP A 35 -21.68 5.62 -9.28
C TRP A 35 -20.91 4.35 -9.69
N ARG A 36 -20.30 4.35 -10.87
CA ARG A 36 -19.43 3.27 -11.36
C ARG A 36 -18.27 2.97 -10.40
N ARG A 37 -17.71 3.99 -9.74
CA ARG A 37 -16.60 3.81 -8.76
C ARG A 37 -17.08 3.17 -7.46
N ILE A 38 -18.31 3.47 -7.04
CA ILE A 38 -18.93 2.83 -5.88
C ILE A 38 -19.15 1.35 -6.22
N TRP A 39 -19.69 1.09 -7.41
CA TRP A 39 -19.90 -0.27 -7.90
C TRP A 39 -18.58 -1.07 -8.01
N GLN A 40 -17.52 -0.48 -8.55
CA GLN A 40 -16.21 -1.11 -8.64
C GLN A 40 -15.69 -1.57 -7.27
N PHE A 41 -15.75 -0.69 -6.26
CA PHE A 41 -15.38 -1.05 -4.90
C PHE A 41 -16.25 -2.15 -4.33
N THR A 42 -17.56 -2.02 -4.46
CA THR A 42 -18.54 -2.97 -3.92
C THR A 42 -18.41 -4.32 -4.58
N TRP A 43 -18.25 -4.37 -5.90
CA TRP A 43 -18.10 -5.60 -6.66
C TRP A 43 -16.93 -6.45 -6.19
N GLU A 44 -15.78 -5.85 -5.98
CA GLU A 44 -14.63 -6.57 -5.45
C GLU A 44 -14.91 -7.19 -4.08
N ARG A 45 -15.56 -6.43 -3.19
CA ARG A 45 -15.96 -6.94 -1.86
C ARG A 45 -17.00 -8.06 -1.97
N ILE A 46 -17.93 -7.98 -2.92
CA ILE A 46 -18.91 -9.04 -3.18
C ILE A 46 -18.20 -10.34 -3.63
N VAL A 47 -17.23 -10.25 -4.54
CA VAL A 47 -16.47 -11.43 -5.01
C VAL A 47 -15.72 -12.08 -3.85
N ILE A 48 -15.06 -11.31 -3.01
CA ILE A 48 -14.34 -11.84 -1.83
C ILE A 48 -15.33 -12.43 -0.81
N TRP A 49 -16.47 -11.78 -0.59
CA TRP A 49 -17.53 -12.26 0.29
C TRP A 49 -18.13 -13.59 -0.19
N ALA A 50 -18.41 -13.72 -1.49
CA ALA A 50 -18.88 -14.95 -2.09
C ALA A 50 -17.86 -16.09 -1.97
N ALA A 51 -16.56 -15.81 -2.22
CA ALA A 51 -15.47 -16.77 -2.02
C ALA A 51 -15.32 -17.24 -0.56
N ASN A 52 -15.72 -16.40 0.40
CA ASN A 52 -15.78 -16.74 1.82
C ASN A 52 -17.12 -17.42 2.24
N GLY A 53 -17.91 -17.92 1.28
CA GLY A 53 -19.19 -18.56 1.57
C GLY A 53 -20.21 -17.60 2.17
N PHE A 54 -20.26 -16.37 1.65
CA PHE A 54 -21.18 -15.30 2.05
C PHE A 54 -21.00 -14.85 3.51
N LYS A 55 -19.78 -14.96 4.07
CA LYS A 55 -19.43 -14.48 5.41
C LYS A 55 -18.50 -13.28 5.35
N ARG A 56 -18.66 -12.34 6.29
CA ARG A 56 -17.80 -11.14 6.42
C ARG A 56 -16.49 -11.49 7.11
N HIS A 57 -15.65 -12.28 6.42
CA HIS A 57 -14.35 -12.69 6.94
C HIS A 57 -13.24 -11.99 6.16
N ASN A 58 -12.35 -11.28 6.84
CA ASN A 58 -11.14 -10.63 6.28
C ASN A 58 -11.35 -9.80 5.00
N LEU A 59 -12.57 -9.24 4.79
CA LEU A 59 -12.94 -8.53 3.55
C LEU A 59 -12.00 -7.39 3.16
N PHE A 60 -11.27 -6.81 4.11
CA PHE A 60 -10.33 -5.71 3.90
C PHE A 60 -8.87 -6.09 4.16
N ALA A 61 -8.59 -7.34 4.54
CA ALA A 61 -7.24 -7.88 4.68
C ALA A 61 -6.69 -8.38 3.34
N VAL A 62 -7.58 -8.60 2.36
CA VAL A 62 -7.26 -9.09 1.02
C VAL A 62 -7.85 -8.20 -0.06
N ASP A 63 -7.22 -8.21 -1.24
CA ASP A 63 -7.61 -7.43 -2.41
C ASP A 63 -7.25 -8.21 -3.68
N ILE A 64 -8.15 -8.27 -4.65
CA ILE A 64 -7.95 -9.03 -5.90
C ILE A 64 -7.79 -8.13 -7.13
N ALA A 65 -7.98 -6.84 -6.96
CA ALA A 65 -7.88 -5.80 -8.01
C ALA A 65 -8.56 -6.20 -9.34
N ASN A 66 -9.75 -6.79 -9.23
CA ASN A 66 -10.54 -7.23 -10.40
C ASN A 66 -11.31 -6.10 -11.05
N THR A 67 -11.39 -4.94 -10.40
CA THR A 67 -12.08 -3.75 -10.89
C THR A 67 -11.24 -2.51 -10.63
N GLY A 68 -11.34 -1.53 -11.53
CA GLY A 68 -10.57 -0.28 -11.43
C GLY A 68 -10.99 0.73 -12.48
N THR A 69 -10.29 1.85 -12.54
CA THR A 69 -10.52 2.94 -13.50
C THR A 69 -9.31 3.05 -14.42
N ASP A 70 -9.54 2.96 -15.72
CA ASP A 70 -8.51 3.25 -16.72
C ASP A 70 -8.11 4.74 -16.66
N ILE A 71 -6.87 4.99 -16.29
CA ILE A 71 -6.30 6.35 -16.18
C ILE A 71 -5.48 6.75 -17.39
N THR A 72 -5.24 5.84 -18.34
CA THR A 72 -4.34 6.10 -19.48
C THR A 72 -4.85 7.17 -20.44
N SER A 73 -6.16 7.43 -20.45
CA SER A 73 -6.80 8.49 -21.23
C SER A 73 -6.71 9.89 -20.59
N LEU A 74 -6.33 9.96 -19.30
CA LEU A 74 -6.30 11.23 -18.56
C LEU A 74 -5.13 12.13 -19.03
N PRO A 75 -5.30 13.45 -19.07
CA PRO A 75 -4.23 14.38 -19.41
C PRO A 75 -3.01 14.22 -18.50
N GLU A 76 -3.22 14.01 -17.21
CA GLU A 76 -2.15 13.80 -16.21
C GLU A 76 -1.29 12.58 -16.56
N PHE A 77 -1.90 11.49 -17.01
CA PHE A 77 -1.17 10.30 -17.43
C PHE A 77 -0.41 10.54 -18.74
N ARG A 78 -1.07 11.15 -19.73
CA ARG A 78 -0.46 11.41 -21.04
C ARG A 78 0.76 12.32 -20.94
N GLN A 79 0.70 13.35 -20.09
CA GLN A 79 1.77 14.33 -19.87
C GLN A 79 2.89 13.84 -18.96
N ALA A 80 2.71 12.73 -18.26
CA ALA A 80 3.72 12.21 -17.34
C ALA A 80 4.84 11.48 -18.10
N ASP A 81 6.08 11.73 -17.72
CA ASP A 81 7.26 11.00 -18.20
C ASP A 81 7.47 9.70 -17.41
N VAL A 82 7.09 9.68 -16.12
CA VAL A 82 7.20 8.54 -15.22
C VAL A 82 5.89 8.34 -14.49
N ILE A 83 5.46 7.11 -14.35
CA ILE A 83 4.27 6.73 -13.56
C ILE A 83 4.72 6.16 -12.23
N HIS A 84 4.34 6.83 -11.13
CA HIS A 84 4.67 6.38 -9.78
C HIS A 84 3.42 5.83 -9.10
N LEU A 85 3.37 4.52 -8.93
CA LEU A 85 2.29 3.83 -8.23
C LEU A 85 2.55 3.79 -6.73
N HIS A 86 1.51 4.00 -5.95
CA HIS A 86 1.48 3.82 -4.52
C HIS A 86 0.42 2.77 -4.17
N TRP A 87 -0.38 3.00 -3.15
CA TRP A 87 -1.48 2.12 -2.79
C TRP A 87 -2.68 2.34 -3.74
N ILE A 88 -2.89 1.38 -4.66
CA ILE A 88 -3.84 1.51 -5.79
C ILE A 88 -5.09 0.63 -5.65
N ASN A 89 -5.25 0.01 -4.53
CA ASN A 89 -6.29 -0.98 -4.23
C ASN A 89 -7.69 -0.37 -4.05
N GLN A 90 -8.65 -1.21 -3.66
CA GLN A 90 -10.05 -0.87 -3.40
C GLN A 90 -10.75 -0.17 -4.58
N GLY A 91 -10.56 -0.72 -5.79
CA GLY A 91 -11.23 -0.26 -7.00
C GLY A 91 -10.65 1.03 -7.60
N MET A 92 -9.42 1.44 -7.22
CA MET A 92 -8.71 2.52 -7.92
C MET A 92 -8.16 2.03 -9.26
N LEU A 93 -7.31 1.01 -9.25
CA LEU A 93 -6.79 0.34 -10.46
C LEU A 93 -7.04 -1.16 -10.36
N SER A 94 -7.45 -1.77 -11.47
CA SER A 94 -7.46 -3.22 -11.64
C SER A 94 -6.11 -3.71 -12.18
N LEU A 95 -5.86 -5.03 -12.12
CA LEU A 95 -4.69 -5.63 -12.78
C LEU A 95 -4.69 -5.34 -14.30
N LYS A 96 -5.87 -5.28 -14.92
CA LYS A 96 -6.01 -4.89 -16.33
C LYS A 96 -5.64 -3.43 -16.58
N ASP A 97 -5.95 -2.53 -15.64
CA ASP A 97 -5.56 -1.12 -15.76
C ASP A 97 -4.04 -0.96 -15.57
N ILE A 98 -3.42 -1.71 -14.66
CA ILE A 98 -1.96 -1.76 -14.51
C ILE A 98 -1.32 -2.30 -15.81
N GLN A 99 -1.91 -3.32 -16.43
CA GLN A 99 -1.42 -3.82 -17.73
C GLN A 99 -1.43 -2.74 -18.80
N ARG A 100 -2.47 -1.90 -18.88
CA ARG A 100 -2.52 -0.76 -19.81
C ARG A 100 -1.45 0.29 -19.51
N ILE A 101 -1.20 0.55 -18.23
CA ILE A 101 -0.13 1.45 -17.79
C ILE A 101 1.23 0.90 -18.26
N LEU A 102 1.52 -0.37 -18.04
CA LEU A 102 2.78 -1.00 -18.49
C LEU A 102 2.89 -1.01 -20.02
N ALA A 103 1.80 -1.31 -20.73
CA ALA A 103 1.75 -1.30 -22.20
C ALA A 103 1.96 0.08 -22.83
N SER A 104 1.85 1.17 -22.05
CA SER A 104 2.13 2.52 -22.55
C SER A 104 3.62 2.80 -22.82
N GLY A 105 4.52 1.93 -22.40
CA GLY A 105 5.97 2.10 -22.52
C GLY A 105 6.57 3.14 -21.57
N LYS A 106 5.77 3.81 -20.73
CA LYS A 106 6.30 4.76 -19.74
C LYS A 106 6.98 4.02 -18.58
N PRO A 107 8.12 4.53 -18.06
CA PRO A 107 8.75 3.98 -16.88
C PRO A 107 7.78 3.93 -15.70
N VAL A 108 7.72 2.78 -15.01
CA VAL A 108 6.85 2.59 -13.85
C VAL A 108 7.68 2.34 -12.60
N VAL A 109 7.44 3.16 -11.59
CA VAL A 109 7.96 3.01 -10.23
C VAL A 109 6.81 2.65 -9.31
N TRP A 110 6.99 1.71 -8.38
CA TRP A 110 5.93 1.31 -7.44
C TRP A 110 6.45 1.32 -6.01
N THR A 111 5.99 2.29 -5.21
CA THR A 111 6.30 2.31 -3.77
C THR A 111 5.41 1.33 -3.02
N LEU A 112 6.04 0.39 -2.36
CA LEU A 112 5.43 -0.63 -1.52
C LEU A 112 5.09 -0.04 -0.14
N HIS A 113 3.80 0.03 0.20
CA HIS A 113 3.32 0.43 1.51
C HIS A 113 2.85 -0.76 2.35
N ASP A 114 2.65 -1.91 1.70
CA ASP A 114 2.30 -3.20 2.25
C ASP A 114 2.79 -4.32 1.33
N MET A 115 2.43 -5.56 1.62
CA MET A 115 2.89 -6.73 0.87
C MET A 115 2.02 -7.06 -0.36
N TRP A 116 0.90 -6.37 -0.58
CA TRP A 116 -0.04 -6.73 -1.64
C TRP A 116 0.59 -6.80 -3.04
N PRO A 117 1.50 -5.90 -3.46
CA PRO A 117 2.09 -5.98 -4.80
C PRO A 117 2.87 -7.28 -5.05
N PHE A 118 3.41 -7.91 -4.01
CA PHE A 118 4.26 -9.08 -4.12
C PHE A 118 3.70 -10.35 -3.44
N THR A 119 2.41 -10.36 -3.07
CA THR A 119 1.65 -11.52 -2.61
C THR A 119 0.53 -11.84 -3.59
N GLY A 120 -0.22 -12.92 -3.39
CA GLY A 120 -1.43 -13.19 -4.17
C GLY A 120 -2.49 -12.11 -3.96
N ILE A 121 -3.01 -12.03 -2.74
CA ILE A 121 -4.14 -11.13 -2.40
C ILE A 121 -3.97 -10.37 -1.10
N CYS A 122 -3.06 -10.76 -0.20
CA CYS A 122 -3.00 -10.21 1.14
C CYS A 122 -2.14 -8.94 1.24
N HIS A 123 -2.56 -8.01 2.11
CA HIS A 123 -1.77 -6.82 2.45
C HIS A 123 -0.65 -7.13 3.45
N TYR A 124 -0.81 -8.20 4.26
CA TYR A 124 0.20 -8.72 5.17
C TYR A 124 0.05 -10.24 5.24
N SER A 125 1.14 -10.95 5.04
CA SER A 125 1.12 -12.42 5.00
C SER A 125 1.08 -13.07 6.39
N GLY A 126 1.40 -12.32 7.46
CA GLY A 126 1.64 -12.92 8.78
C GLY A 126 2.78 -13.93 8.71
N GLU A 127 2.52 -15.14 9.18
CA GLU A 127 3.47 -16.25 9.16
C GLU A 127 3.47 -17.03 7.82
N CYS A 128 2.58 -16.67 6.89
CA CYS A 128 2.49 -17.35 5.60
C CYS A 128 3.63 -16.90 4.66
N GLU A 129 4.42 -17.85 4.19
CA GLU A 129 5.54 -17.64 3.28
C GLU A 129 5.27 -18.09 1.83
N LYS A 130 4.04 -18.53 1.50
CA LYS A 130 3.69 -19.05 0.16
C LYS A 130 3.99 -18.08 -0.98
N TYR A 131 4.01 -16.77 -0.72
CA TYR A 131 4.38 -15.76 -1.73
C TYR A 131 5.83 -15.89 -2.22
N THR A 132 6.67 -16.65 -1.53
CA THR A 132 8.06 -16.90 -1.94
C THR A 132 8.15 -17.91 -3.11
N THR A 133 7.13 -18.70 -3.29
CA THR A 133 6.98 -19.68 -4.37
C THR A 133 5.72 -19.45 -5.17
N GLU A 134 4.57 -19.83 -4.62
CA GLU A 134 3.25 -19.68 -5.22
C GLU A 134 2.17 -19.54 -4.15
N CYS A 135 1.29 -18.54 -4.27
CA CYS A 135 0.17 -18.38 -3.37
C CYS A 135 -0.98 -19.30 -3.74
N HIS A 136 -1.44 -20.10 -2.80
CA HIS A 136 -2.63 -20.96 -2.85
C HIS A 136 -3.09 -21.25 -1.41
N ASP A 137 -4.24 -21.89 -1.21
CA ASP A 137 -4.77 -22.26 0.12
C ASP A 137 -4.58 -21.12 1.13
N CYS A 138 -5.11 -19.93 0.80
CA CYS A 138 -4.80 -18.71 1.55
C CYS A 138 -5.44 -18.74 2.94
N PRO A 139 -4.64 -18.62 4.03
CA PRO A 139 -5.17 -18.67 5.39
C PRO A 139 -6.07 -17.49 5.75
N LEU A 140 -6.08 -16.43 4.95
CA LEU A 140 -6.97 -15.29 5.12
C LEU A 140 -8.36 -15.48 4.49
N LEU A 141 -8.56 -16.55 3.71
CA LEU A 141 -9.87 -16.94 3.19
C LEU A 141 -10.52 -17.96 4.15
N LEU A 142 -11.84 -17.92 4.24
CA LEU A 142 -12.57 -18.84 5.10
C LEU A 142 -12.65 -20.26 4.53
N LYS A 143 -12.52 -20.38 3.21
CA LYS A 143 -12.49 -21.64 2.48
C LYS A 143 -11.22 -21.72 1.62
N PRO A 144 -10.04 -21.90 2.25
CA PRO A 144 -8.81 -22.04 1.49
C PRO A 144 -8.83 -23.32 0.66
N HIS A 145 -8.33 -23.25 -0.57
CA HIS A 145 -8.12 -24.39 -1.45
C HIS A 145 -7.12 -24.02 -2.55
N HIS A 146 -6.51 -25.00 -3.20
CA HIS A 146 -5.41 -24.79 -4.14
C HIS A 146 -5.74 -23.74 -5.22
N HIS A 147 -6.94 -23.79 -5.80
CA HIS A 147 -7.39 -22.87 -6.87
C HIS A 147 -8.24 -21.71 -6.34
N ASP A 148 -7.92 -21.18 -5.15
CA ASP A 148 -8.63 -20.07 -4.54
C ASP A 148 -8.30 -18.71 -5.19
N LEU A 149 -8.82 -17.63 -4.62
CA LEU A 149 -8.56 -16.28 -5.15
C LEU A 149 -7.08 -15.89 -5.08
N SER A 150 -6.31 -16.46 -4.14
CA SER A 150 -4.90 -16.11 -3.99
C SER A 150 -4.07 -16.66 -5.13
N GLU A 151 -4.28 -17.92 -5.51
CA GLU A 151 -3.60 -18.55 -6.64
C GLU A 151 -3.95 -17.83 -7.96
N LYS A 152 -5.24 -17.65 -8.23
CA LYS A 152 -5.71 -16.97 -9.44
C LYS A 152 -5.15 -15.56 -9.60
N THR A 153 -5.05 -14.82 -8.50
CA THR A 153 -4.54 -13.44 -8.53
C THR A 153 -3.02 -13.43 -8.62
N PHE A 154 -2.34 -14.39 -7.97
CA PHE A 154 -0.89 -14.57 -8.05
C PHE A 154 -0.45 -14.78 -9.50
N HIS A 155 -1.05 -15.74 -10.21
CA HIS A 155 -0.73 -16.00 -11.60
C HIS A 155 -1.06 -14.84 -12.54
N LYS A 156 -2.14 -14.09 -12.27
CA LYS A 156 -2.43 -12.86 -13.03
C LYS A 156 -1.33 -11.80 -12.83
N LYS A 157 -0.85 -11.62 -11.60
CA LYS A 157 0.27 -10.71 -11.31
C LYS A 157 1.57 -11.19 -11.94
N GLN A 158 1.86 -12.49 -11.87
CA GLN A 158 3.05 -13.08 -12.48
C GLN A 158 3.08 -12.81 -13.99
N LYS A 159 1.99 -13.08 -14.69
CA LYS A 159 1.87 -12.76 -16.12
C LYS A 159 2.00 -11.27 -16.40
N LEU A 160 1.39 -10.44 -15.56
CA LEU A 160 1.41 -8.99 -15.68
C LEU A 160 2.82 -8.42 -15.51
N TYR A 161 3.54 -8.85 -14.49
CA TYR A 161 4.89 -8.32 -14.19
C TYR A 161 5.93 -8.78 -15.21
N ALA A 162 5.72 -9.94 -15.84
CA ALA A 162 6.58 -10.39 -16.95
C ALA A 162 6.48 -9.51 -18.20
N THR A 163 5.49 -8.61 -18.32
CA THR A 163 5.29 -7.81 -19.55
C THR A 163 6.19 -6.59 -19.67
N ALA A 164 6.67 -6.06 -18.56
CA ALA A 164 7.52 -4.86 -18.55
C ALA A 164 8.31 -4.74 -17.24
N PRO A 165 9.51 -4.12 -17.26
CA PRO A 165 10.26 -3.87 -16.03
C PRO A 165 9.53 -2.85 -15.14
N ILE A 166 9.45 -3.16 -13.85
CA ILE A 166 8.93 -2.27 -12.81
C ILE A 166 10.03 -2.06 -11.79
N THR A 167 10.25 -0.82 -11.35
CA THR A 167 11.12 -0.54 -10.21
C THR A 167 10.27 -0.47 -8.94
N PHE A 168 10.52 -1.37 -8.01
CA PHE A 168 9.85 -1.41 -6.72
C PHE A 168 10.66 -0.68 -5.64
N ILE A 169 10.01 0.18 -4.88
CA ILE A 169 10.61 0.93 -3.78
C ILE A 169 9.94 0.51 -2.47
N ALA A 170 10.67 -0.19 -1.62
CA ALA A 170 10.18 -0.53 -0.28
C ALA A 170 10.38 0.65 0.68
N CYS A 171 9.37 0.97 1.50
CA CYS A 171 9.46 2.06 2.47
C CYS A 171 10.20 1.70 3.76
N SER A 172 10.68 0.46 3.89
CA SER A 172 11.53 -0.02 4.98
C SER A 172 12.42 -1.19 4.54
N ARG A 173 13.54 -1.39 5.23
CA ARG A 173 14.46 -2.53 4.98
C ARG A 173 13.75 -3.87 5.19
N TRP A 174 12.85 -3.94 6.16
CA TRP A 174 12.04 -5.16 6.39
C TRP A 174 11.18 -5.48 5.16
N LEU A 175 10.46 -4.49 4.63
CA LEU A 175 9.59 -4.68 3.47
C LEU A 175 10.40 -5.01 2.20
N GLU A 176 11.59 -4.42 2.04
CA GLU A 176 12.53 -4.78 0.97
C GLU A 176 12.95 -6.24 1.08
N ALA A 177 13.35 -6.70 2.26
CA ALA A 177 13.77 -8.08 2.48
C ALA A 177 12.63 -9.07 2.16
N MET A 178 11.39 -8.74 2.52
CA MET A 178 10.22 -9.56 2.17
C MET A 178 9.92 -9.52 0.67
N ALA A 179 9.98 -8.36 0.04
CA ALA A 179 9.77 -8.21 -1.40
C ALA A 179 10.79 -9.00 -2.24
N ARG A 180 12.06 -9.01 -1.83
CA ARG A 180 13.12 -9.78 -2.51
C ARG A 180 12.93 -11.29 -2.45
N LYS A 181 12.23 -11.80 -1.42
CA LYS A 181 11.88 -13.23 -1.32
C LYS A 181 10.73 -13.64 -2.25
N SER A 182 9.93 -12.69 -2.73
CA SER A 182 8.73 -13.00 -3.51
C SER A 182 9.06 -13.53 -4.90
N ALA A 183 8.42 -14.63 -5.28
CA ALA A 183 8.53 -15.19 -6.63
C ALA A 183 7.94 -14.25 -7.70
N LEU A 184 7.00 -13.35 -7.34
CA LEU A 184 6.44 -12.37 -8.28
C LEU A 184 7.43 -11.28 -8.68
N LEU A 185 8.41 -10.97 -7.84
CA LEU A 185 9.33 -9.85 -8.08
C LEU A 185 10.72 -10.29 -8.53
N GLN A 186 10.91 -11.57 -8.84
CA GLN A 186 12.15 -12.08 -9.40
C GLN A 186 12.47 -11.36 -10.72
N GLY A 187 13.71 -10.87 -10.86
CA GLY A 187 14.16 -10.13 -12.04
C GLY A 187 13.80 -8.64 -12.06
N HIS A 188 13.00 -8.15 -11.11
CA HIS A 188 12.69 -6.72 -10.99
C HIS A 188 13.72 -5.99 -10.11
N ASN A 189 13.88 -4.68 -10.37
CA ASN A 189 14.69 -3.83 -9.50
C ASN A 189 13.92 -3.51 -8.22
N ILE A 190 14.52 -3.84 -7.07
CA ILE A 190 13.94 -3.57 -5.73
C ILE A 190 14.96 -2.77 -4.93
N THR A 191 14.53 -1.64 -4.40
CA THR A 191 15.37 -0.78 -3.56
C THR A 191 14.62 -0.28 -2.32
N ASN A 192 15.34 0.18 -1.31
CA ASN A 192 14.75 0.78 -0.11
C ASN A 192 14.91 2.30 -0.14
N ILE A 193 13.80 3.01 -0.05
CA ILE A 193 13.76 4.45 0.17
C ILE A 193 12.69 4.72 1.24
N PRO A 194 13.07 5.19 2.44
CA PRO A 194 12.11 5.51 3.49
C PRO A 194 11.09 6.56 3.05
N ASN A 195 9.92 6.55 3.67
CA ASN A 195 8.91 7.58 3.42
C ASN A 195 9.45 8.98 3.71
N ALA A 196 9.20 9.91 2.80
CA ALA A 196 9.64 11.30 2.93
C ALA A 196 9.05 11.97 4.19
N ILE A 197 9.89 12.70 4.90
CA ILE A 197 9.51 13.51 6.06
C ILE A 197 10.15 14.91 5.94
N ASN A 198 9.42 15.94 6.34
CA ASN A 198 9.94 17.30 6.38
C ASN A 198 10.82 17.47 7.63
N THR A 199 12.14 17.40 7.47
CA THR A 199 13.12 17.51 8.56
C THR A 199 13.25 18.92 9.13
N ASN A 200 12.80 19.95 8.43
CA ASN A 200 12.73 21.31 8.96
C ASN A 200 11.61 21.45 10.01
N LEU A 201 10.52 20.72 9.82
CA LEU A 201 9.38 20.70 10.74
C LEU A 201 9.58 19.65 11.85
N PHE A 202 9.92 18.42 11.46
CA PHE A 202 10.11 17.28 12.38
C PHE A 202 11.60 17.15 12.73
N LYS A 203 12.03 17.92 13.70
CA LYS A 203 13.40 17.92 14.21
C LYS A 203 13.45 17.87 15.73
N PRO A 204 14.52 17.37 16.33
CA PRO A 204 14.69 17.37 17.78
C PRO A 204 14.48 18.76 18.38
N ARG A 205 13.79 18.80 19.49
CA ARG A 205 13.55 20.01 20.31
C ARG A 205 14.10 19.79 21.72
N ALA A 206 14.43 20.86 22.41
CA ALA A 206 14.82 20.78 23.81
C ALA A 206 13.72 20.12 24.63
N LYS A 207 14.05 19.01 25.32
CA LYS A 207 13.10 18.15 26.06
C LYS A 207 12.24 18.94 27.06
N LYS A 208 12.89 19.83 27.86
CA LYS A 208 12.23 20.67 28.84
C LYS A 208 11.18 21.57 28.18
N PHE A 209 11.58 22.31 27.15
CA PHE A 209 10.69 23.20 26.40
C PHE A 209 9.49 22.44 25.80
N ALA A 210 9.73 21.28 25.18
CA ALA A 210 8.66 20.50 24.58
C ALA A 210 7.66 19.98 25.62
N ARG A 211 8.13 19.55 26.80
CA ARG A 211 7.30 19.06 27.88
C ARG A 211 6.45 20.17 28.51
N GLU A 212 7.06 21.31 28.78
CA GLU A 212 6.35 22.49 29.29
C GLU A 212 5.26 22.94 28.31
N LYS A 213 5.58 23.02 27.01
CA LYS A 213 4.63 23.39 25.96
C LYS A 213 3.45 22.41 25.80
N LEU A 214 3.67 21.13 26.09
CA LEU A 214 2.65 20.07 26.01
C LEU A 214 2.01 19.75 27.37
N HIS A 215 2.32 20.51 28.43
CA HIS A 215 1.84 20.30 29.81
C HIS A 215 2.12 18.88 30.33
N LEU A 216 3.33 18.35 30.02
CA LEU A 216 3.78 17.03 30.43
C LEU A 216 4.75 17.11 31.60
N PRO A 217 4.81 16.11 32.50
CA PRO A 217 5.78 16.05 33.59
C PRO A 217 7.22 16.17 33.08
N VAL A 218 8.02 17.07 33.69
CA VAL A 218 9.39 17.36 33.26
C VAL A 218 10.37 16.30 33.77
N ASP A 219 10.10 15.77 34.94
CA ASP A 219 10.95 14.88 35.74
C ASP A 219 10.66 13.38 35.53
N LYS A 220 9.50 13.04 34.97
CA LYS A 220 9.08 11.63 34.81
C LYS A 220 9.58 11.02 33.50
N LYS A 221 9.72 9.68 33.49
CA LYS A 221 9.85 8.91 32.26
C LYS A 221 8.50 8.87 31.56
N LEU A 222 8.49 9.13 30.26
CA LEU A 222 7.25 9.11 29.44
C LEU A 222 7.40 8.07 28.36
N LEU A 223 6.41 7.19 28.27
CA LEU A 223 6.25 6.23 27.19
C LEU A 223 5.09 6.70 26.30
N LEU A 224 5.34 6.84 25.01
CA LEU A 224 4.32 7.23 24.02
C LEU A 224 4.03 6.04 23.10
N PHE A 225 2.78 5.65 23.03
CA PHE A 225 2.27 4.74 22.01
C PHE A 225 1.25 5.44 21.14
N GLY A 226 1.35 5.24 19.81
CA GLY A 226 0.42 5.85 18.86
C GLY A 226 0.05 4.89 17.74
N SER A 227 -1.25 4.73 17.48
CA SER A 227 -1.78 3.98 16.36
C SER A 227 -3.16 4.49 15.96
N MET A 228 -3.49 4.47 14.66
CA MET A 228 -4.85 4.81 14.21
C MET A 228 -5.91 3.86 14.79
N LYS A 229 -5.57 2.58 14.98
CA LYS A 229 -6.44 1.57 15.59
C LYS A 229 -5.65 0.78 16.61
N ILE A 230 -5.89 1.09 17.87
CA ILE A 230 -5.15 0.52 19.01
C ILE A 230 -5.37 -1.00 19.12
N THR A 231 -6.56 -1.48 18.71
CA THR A 231 -6.92 -2.91 18.71
C THR A 231 -6.30 -3.71 17.56
N ASP A 232 -5.51 -3.09 16.68
CA ASP A 232 -4.78 -3.80 15.65
C ASP A 232 -3.57 -4.49 16.26
N LYS A 233 -3.63 -5.81 16.42
CA LYS A 233 -2.59 -6.66 17.03
C LYS A 233 -1.20 -6.42 16.42
N ARG A 234 -1.11 -6.08 15.13
CA ARG A 234 0.16 -5.75 14.45
C ARG A 234 0.85 -4.52 15.01
N LYS A 235 0.14 -3.69 15.79
CA LYS A 235 0.69 -2.47 16.40
C LYS A 235 1.33 -2.72 17.76
N GLY A 236 1.10 -3.90 18.36
CA GLY A 236 1.84 -4.37 19.51
C GLY A 236 1.52 -3.67 20.84
N ILE A 237 0.31 -3.11 21.00
CA ILE A 237 -0.08 -2.47 22.28
C ILE A 237 -0.02 -3.47 23.44
N ASP A 238 -0.38 -4.73 23.19
CA ASP A 238 -0.38 -5.78 24.20
C ASP A 238 1.04 -6.02 24.74
N TYR A 239 2.06 -6.04 23.88
CA TYR A 239 3.46 -6.14 24.29
C TYR A 239 3.91 -4.96 25.15
N LEU A 240 3.48 -3.74 24.80
CA LEU A 240 3.80 -2.57 25.60
C LEU A 240 3.16 -2.64 26.98
N ILE A 241 1.89 -3.05 27.07
CA ILE A 241 1.18 -3.20 28.35
C ILE A 241 1.90 -4.24 29.24
N GLU A 242 2.26 -5.39 28.68
CA GLU A 242 3.00 -6.42 29.46
C GLU A 242 4.38 -5.90 29.89
N ALA A 243 5.11 -5.21 29.02
CA ALA A 243 6.39 -4.61 29.40
C ALA A 243 6.24 -3.58 30.54
N CYS A 244 5.18 -2.77 30.52
CA CYS A 244 4.93 -1.79 31.59
C CYS A 244 4.60 -2.43 32.95
N LYS A 245 4.13 -3.68 32.99
CA LYS A 245 3.91 -4.40 34.25
C LYS A 245 5.21 -4.85 34.93
N LEU A 246 6.32 -4.86 34.17
CA LEU A 246 7.64 -5.24 34.64
C LEU A 246 8.47 -4.06 35.13
N LEU A 247 7.97 -2.82 35.00
CA LEU A 247 8.60 -1.56 35.42
C LEU A 247 8.08 -1.10 36.78
#